data_492c8a9de74f98a00117175573fb8a6e
#
_entry.id   492c8a9de74f98a00117175573fb8a6e
#
_cell.length_a   1.000
_cell.length_b   1.000
_cell.length_c   1.000
_cell.angle_alpha   90.00
_cell.angle_beta   90.00
_cell.angle_gamma   90.00
#
_symmetry.space_group_name_H-M   'P 1'
#
loop_
_entity.id
_entity.type
_entity.pdbx_description
1 polymer ?
#
loop_
_entity_poly.entity_id
_entity_poly.type
_entity_poly.pdbx_seq_one_letter_code
_entity_poly.pdbx_strand_id
1 'polypeptide(L)'
;MRQPEKATRAGLCKEISFSFEQPFELYHNAFSLCSMKVRLCLSELAIPYKSHHIDLIETGFYENIRRDFKHINPGCTVPVLLHNGHPVYESHEQIRYAASQPEADVKTLLPDDAQKRATMDRWIDLSSLTDNPLENTHLSAGNAVPGQTLPLFTTMIEKIPYYRIAEGFLRHFDKRRPAMFCAMKFFGLDVFNKVELMKNALRASSRNMHRHLDEFERQLASESGTWILGKQFTLADV
;
A
#
# COMPACT_ATOMS: atom_id res chain seq x y z
N MET A 1 -15.01 -21.25 9.94
CA MET A 1 -15.02 -20.46 8.70
C MET A 1 -13.61 -20.50 8.14
N ARG A 2 -13.40 -21.07 6.94
CA ARG A 2 -12.11 -20.93 6.26
C ARG A 2 -11.89 -19.43 6.05
N GLN A 3 -10.73 -18.90 6.44
CA GLN A 3 -10.28 -17.62 5.94
C GLN A 3 -10.38 -17.70 4.42
N PRO A 4 -11.00 -16.73 3.73
CA PRO A 4 -10.89 -16.71 2.29
C PRO A 4 -9.40 -16.73 2.00
N GLU A 5 -8.95 -17.67 1.16
CA GLU A 5 -7.60 -17.68 0.66
C GLU A 5 -7.25 -16.24 0.32
N LYS A 6 -6.08 -15.77 0.77
CA LYS A 6 -5.51 -14.55 0.26
C LYS A 6 -5.45 -14.73 -1.25
N ALA A 7 -6.40 -14.14 -1.92
CA ALA A 7 -6.69 -14.48 -3.30
C ALA A 7 -5.62 -13.95 -4.25
N THR A 8 -4.53 -13.40 -3.74
CA THR A 8 -3.61 -12.71 -4.62
C THR A 8 -2.19 -13.15 -4.29
N ARG A 9 -1.69 -14.01 -5.14
CA ARG A 9 -0.27 -14.21 -5.29
C ARG A 9 0.34 -12.85 -5.69
N ALA A 10 1.35 -12.38 -4.97
CA ALA A 10 2.08 -11.16 -5.32
C ALA A 10 2.65 -11.25 -6.75
N GLY A 11 2.65 -10.12 -7.46
CA GLY A 11 3.11 -10.04 -8.84
C GLY A 11 2.02 -10.32 -9.89
N LEU A 12 2.46 -10.60 -11.11
CA LEU A 12 1.59 -10.82 -12.27
C LEU A 12 0.85 -12.18 -12.18
N CYS A 13 -0.48 -12.15 -12.29
CA CYS A 13 -1.35 -13.32 -12.35
C CYS A 13 -1.91 -13.51 -13.76
N LYS A 14 -1.19 -14.25 -14.61
CA LYS A 14 -1.59 -14.51 -16.01
C LYS A 14 -2.83 -15.40 -16.15
N GLU A 15 -3.13 -16.19 -15.13
CA GLU A 15 -4.31 -17.07 -15.05
C GLU A 15 -5.63 -16.32 -14.85
N ILE A 16 -5.56 -15.05 -14.44
CA ILE A 16 -6.71 -14.17 -14.27
C ILE A 16 -6.72 -13.15 -15.41
N SER A 17 -7.87 -12.94 -16.03
CA SER A 17 -8.02 -11.93 -17.07
C SER A 17 -9.33 -11.19 -16.91
N PHE A 18 -9.26 -9.86 -16.99
CA PHE A 18 -10.40 -8.94 -16.99
C PHE A 18 -10.51 -8.24 -18.34
N SER A 19 -11.68 -7.72 -18.66
CA SER A 19 -11.83 -6.78 -19.77
C SER A 19 -11.04 -5.50 -19.45
N PHE A 20 -10.40 -4.92 -20.47
CA PHE A 20 -9.60 -3.71 -20.35
C PHE A 20 -9.84 -2.79 -21.55
N GLU A 21 -9.58 -1.50 -21.37
CA GLU A 21 -9.72 -0.48 -22.41
C GLU A 21 -8.36 0.10 -22.81
N GLN A 22 -7.38 0.04 -21.91
CA GLN A 22 -6.01 0.46 -22.19
C GLN A 22 -5.03 -0.62 -21.72
N PRO A 23 -3.84 -0.70 -22.34
CA PRO A 23 -2.82 -1.69 -21.93
C PRO A 23 -2.53 -1.67 -20.43
N PHE A 24 -2.43 -0.48 -19.84
CA PHE A 24 -2.31 -0.31 -18.41
C PHE A 24 -3.54 0.35 -17.82
N GLU A 25 -4.09 -0.24 -16.75
CA GLU A 25 -5.17 0.31 -15.96
C GLU A 25 -4.82 0.19 -14.47
N LEU A 26 -5.12 1.23 -13.68
CA LEU A 26 -4.80 1.27 -12.26
C LEU A 26 -6.05 1.51 -11.43
N TYR A 27 -6.42 0.53 -10.62
CA TYR A 27 -7.41 0.67 -9.56
C TYR A 27 -6.73 1.19 -8.30
N HIS A 28 -7.04 2.41 -7.89
CA HIS A 28 -6.29 3.09 -6.84
C HIS A 28 -7.16 4.02 -6.00
N ASN A 29 -6.61 4.47 -4.88
CA ASN A 29 -7.19 5.53 -4.05
C ASN A 29 -6.21 6.68 -3.87
N ALA A 30 -6.70 7.92 -3.80
CA ALA A 30 -5.86 9.11 -3.70
C ALA A 30 -5.05 9.17 -2.40
N PHE A 31 -5.62 8.71 -1.28
CA PHE A 31 -4.98 8.73 0.05
C PHE A 31 -4.11 7.52 0.35
N SER A 32 -4.21 6.46 -0.44
CA SER A 32 -3.41 5.25 -0.22
C SER A 32 -1.95 5.49 -0.62
N LEU A 33 -1.01 5.40 0.34
CA LEU A 33 0.42 5.52 0.09
C LEU A 33 0.91 4.46 -0.92
N CYS A 34 0.42 3.23 -0.83
CA CYS A 34 0.73 2.18 -1.80
C CYS A 34 0.26 2.57 -3.22
N SER A 35 -0.90 3.23 -3.34
CA SER A 35 -1.39 3.73 -4.63
C SER A 35 -0.57 4.92 -5.13
N MET A 36 -0.12 5.80 -4.23
CA MET A 36 0.76 6.93 -4.58
C MET A 36 2.09 6.42 -5.13
N LYS A 37 2.70 5.41 -4.50
CA LYS A 37 3.90 4.73 -4.98
C LYS A 37 3.75 4.27 -6.44
N VAL A 38 2.68 3.55 -6.77
CA VAL A 38 2.48 3.03 -8.13
C VAL A 38 2.20 4.15 -9.13
N ARG A 39 1.41 5.16 -8.75
CA ARG A 39 1.18 6.34 -9.62
C ARG A 39 2.46 7.08 -9.92
N LEU A 40 3.30 7.30 -8.89
CA LEU A 40 4.61 7.95 -9.06
C LEU A 40 5.49 7.15 -10.02
N CYS A 41 5.58 5.82 -9.81
CA CYS A 41 6.34 4.94 -10.69
C CYS A 41 5.88 5.03 -12.16
N LEU A 42 4.58 4.89 -12.42
CA LEU A 42 4.04 4.98 -13.78
C LEU A 42 4.29 6.36 -14.42
N SER A 43 4.20 7.43 -13.62
CA SER A 43 4.51 8.78 -14.07
C SER A 43 5.98 8.95 -14.43
N GLU A 44 6.90 8.48 -13.60
CA GLU A 44 8.34 8.55 -13.86
C GLU A 44 8.77 7.71 -15.05
N LEU A 45 8.09 6.60 -15.32
CA LEU A 45 8.29 5.75 -16.49
C LEU A 45 7.58 6.25 -17.73
N ALA A 46 6.81 7.34 -17.64
CA ALA A 46 5.96 7.85 -18.71
C ALA A 46 4.97 6.81 -19.29
N ILE A 47 4.55 5.83 -18.46
CA ILE A 47 3.57 4.81 -18.85
C ILE A 47 2.16 5.39 -18.70
N PRO A 48 1.40 5.57 -19.80
CA PRO A 48 0.02 6.01 -19.72
C PRO A 48 -0.85 4.88 -19.16
N TYR A 49 -1.83 5.22 -18.34
CA TYR A 49 -2.76 4.25 -17.77
C TYR A 49 -4.17 4.83 -17.62
N LYS A 50 -5.18 3.96 -17.71
CA LYS A 50 -6.55 4.30 -17.34
C LYS A 50 -6.69 4.27 -15.82
N SER A 51 -7.16 5.36 -15.24
CA SER A 51 -7.35 5.52 -13.80
C SER A 51 -8.75 5.06 -13.40
N HIS A 52 -8.83 4.14 -12.44
CA HIS A 52 -10.06 3.70 -11.77
C HIS A 52 -9.97 4.06 -10.29
N HIS A 53 -10.60 5.17 -9.90
CA HIS A 53 -10.64 5.58 -8.51
C HIS A 53 -11.54 4.67 -7.69
N ILE A 54 -11.06 4.21 -6.53
CA ILE A 54 -11.79 3.37 -5.58
C ILE A 54 -11.88 4.10 -4.24
N ASP A 55 -13.07 4.49 -3.87
CA ASP A 55 -13.32 5.12 -2.58
C ASP A 55 -13.24 4.11 -1.43
N LEU A 56 -12.40 4.45 -0.45
CA LEU A 56 -12.25 3.67 0.76
C LEU A 56 -13.20 4.19 1.86
N ILE A 57 -13.21 3.55 3.02
CA ILE A 57 -14.13 3.91 4.11
C ILE A 57 -13.90 5.32 4.63
N GLU A 58 -12.67 5.80 4.67
CA GLU A 58 -12.29 7.13 5.15
C GLU A 58 -12.90 8.27 4.32
N THR A 59 -13.27 7.99 3.06
CA THR A 59 -13.99 8.94 2.20
C THR A 59 -15.52 8.77 2.28
N GLY A 60 -16.01 7.80 3.05
CA GLY A 60 -17.44 7.58 3.31
C GLY A 60 -18.14 6.60 2.38
N PHE A 61 -17.44 5.99 1.41
CA PHE A 61 -18.08 5.13 0.40
C PHE A 61 -17.82 3.64 0.58
N TYR A 62 -16.62 3.23 0.97
CA TYR A 62 -16.21 1.84 1.22
C TYR A 62 -16.38 0.91 0.01
N GLU A 63 -15.97 1.38 -1.18
CA GLU A 63 -16.14 0.67 -2.46
C GLU A 63 -15.30 -0.60 -2.55
N ASN A 64 -14.12 -0.60 -1.93
CA ASN A 64 -13.21 -1.74 -1.98
C ASN A 64 -13.77 -3.04 -1.37
N ILE A 65 -14.89 -2.99 -0.63
CA ILE A 65 -15.60 -4.19 -0.14
C ILE A 65 -16.85 -4.55 -0.96
N ARG A 66 -17.15 -3.79 -2.02
CA ARG A 66 -18.26 -4.07 -2.91
C ARG A 66 -17.92 -5.16 -3.90
N ARG A 67 -18.98 -5.79 -4.45
CA ARG A 67 -18.85 -6.96 -5.34
C ARG A 67 -17.94 -6.69 -6.54
N ASP A 68 -18.08 -5.53 -7.15
CA ASP A 68 -17.37 -5.19 -8.39
C ASP A 68 -15.85 -5.12 -8.15
N PHE A 69 -15.43 -4.41 -7.12
CA PHE A 69 -14.00 -4.35 -6.79
C PHE A 69 -13.48 -5.67 -6.21
N LYS A 70 -14.29 -6.41 -5.44
CA LYS A 70 -13.91 -7.75 -4.96
C LYS A 70 -13.69 -8.76 -6.08
N HIS A 71 -14.31 -8.55 -7.24
CA HIS A 71 -14.04 -9.35 -8.44
C HIS A 71 -12.62 -9.07 -8.96
N ILE A 72 -12.18 -7.80 -8.93
CA ILE A 72 -10.82 -7.39 -9.33
C ILE A 72 -9.79 -7.81 -8.28
N ASN A 73 -10.08 -7.53 -6.98
CA ASN A 73 -9.20 -7.92 -5.87
C ASN A 73 -10.00 -8.45 -4.68
N PRO A 74 -10.09 -9.77 -4.52
CA PRO A 74 -10.73 -10.39 -3.35
C PRO A 74 -10.12 -9.99 -2.01
N GLY A 75 -8.84 -9.55 -1.99
CA GLY A 75 -8.17 -9.01 -0.80
C GLY A 75 -8.68 -7.64 -0.35
N CYS A 76 -9.56 -6.99 -1.15
CA CYS A 76 -10.14 -5.68 -0.83
C CYS A 76 -9.10 -4.57 -0.58
N THR A 77 -7.93 -4.66 -1.17
CA THR A 77 -6.85 -3.67 -1.05
C THR A 77 -6.59 -2.96 -2.37
N VAL A 78 -6.13 -1.73 -2.29
CA VAL A 78 -5.63 -0.93 -3.41
C VAL A 78 -4.14 -0.67 -3.19
N PRO A 79 -3.34 -0.53 -4.29
CA PRO A 79 -3.72 -0.54 -5.70
C PRO A 79 -3.79 -1.95 -6.31
N VAL A 80 -4.43 -2.03 -7.49
CA VAL A 80 -4.28 -3.15 -8.43
C VAL A 80 -3.89 -2.57 -9.78
N LEU A 81 -2.78 -3.02 -10.35
CA LEU A 81 -2.37 -2.68 -11.69
C LEU A 81 -2.84 -3.79 -12.63
N LEU A 82 -3.55 -3.45 -13.69
CA LEU A 82 -3.80 -4.37 -14.79
C LEU A 82 -2.84 -4.07 -15.94
N HIS A 83 -2.28 -5.12 -16.55
CA HIS A 83 -1.57 -5.03 -17.82
C HIS A 83 -2.19 -6.00 -18.82
N ASN A 84 -2.78 -5.47 -19.88
CA ASN A 84 -3.54 -6.22 -20.88
C ASN A 84 -4.60 -7.14 -20.25
N GLY A 85 -5.29 -6.63 -19.22
CA GLY A 85 -6.32 -7.33 -18.47
C GLY A 85 -5.81 -8.29 -17.38
N HIS A 86 -4.51 -8.52 -17.28
CA HIS A 86 -3.95 -9.39 -16.24
C HIS A 86 -3.54 -8.57 -15.01
N PRO A 87 -4.00 -8.95 -13.80
CA PRO A 87 -3.70 -8.18 -12.61
C PRO A 87 -2.27 -8.46 -12.11
N VAL A 88 -1.66 -7.38 -11.64
CA VAL A 88 -0.42 -7.40 -10.85
C VAL A 88 -0.79 -6.94 -9.44
N TYR A 89 -0.58 -7.78 -8.46
CA TYR A 89 -0.90 -7.49 -7.06
C TYR A 89 0.35 -7.14 -6.27
N GLU A 90 0.17 -6.44 -5.14
CA GLU A 90 1.16 -5.88 -4.24
C GLU A 90 1.96 -4.73 -4.87
N SER A 91 1.94 -3.56 -4.22
CA SER A 91 2.48 -2.32 -4.80
C SER A 91 3.97 -2.39 -5.10
N HIS A 92 4.75 -3.11 -4.29
CA HIS A 92 6.18 -3.32 -4.53
C HIS A 92 6.45 -4.18 -5.78
N GLU A 93 5.60 -5.17 -6.05
CA GLU A 93 5.68 -5.97 -7.26
C GLU A 93 5.17 -5.19 -8.49
N GLN A 94 4.15 -4.33 -8.32
CA GLN A 94 3.64 -3.48 -9.38
C GLN A 94 4.70 -2.52 -9.92
N ILE A 95 5.49 -1.88 -9.04
CA ILE A 95 6.56 -0.96 -9.48
C ILE A 95 7.70 -1.71 -10.15
N ARG A 96 8.13 -2.87 -9.63
CA ARG A 96 9.13 -3.74 -10.27
C ARG A 96 8.65 -4.20 -11.65
N TYR A 97 7.41 -4.65 -11.72
CA TYR A 97 6.79 -5.09 -12.96
C TYR A 97 6.72 -3.97 -13.99
N ALA A 98 6.21 -2.79 -13.63
CA ALA A 98 6.10 -1.65 -14.54
C ALA A 98 7.48 -1.23 -15.09
N ALA A 99 8.50 -1.16 -14.22
CA ALA A 99 9.86 -0.78 -14.62
C ALA A 99 10.56 -1.83 -15.54
N SER A 100 10.05 -3.06 -15.60
CA SER A 100 10.57 -4.12 -16.46
C SER A 100 9.89 -4.20 -17.82
N GLN A 101 8.87 -3.37 -18.09
CA GLN A 101 8.11 -3.45 -19.35
C GLN A 101 8.78 -2.65 -20.46
N PRO A 102 8.63 -3.08 -21.74
CA PRO A 102 9.17 -2.36 -22.89
C PRO A 102 8.64 -0.92 -23.02
N GLU A 103 7.44 -0.67 -22.55
CA GLU A 103 6.79 0.65 -22.53
C GLU A 103 7.49 1.64 -21.57
N ALA A 104 8.32 1.15 -20.66
CA ALA A 104 9.14 1.93 -19.73
C ALA A 104 10.42 2.51 -20.37
N ASP A 105 10.33 2.99 -21.60
CA ASP A 105 11.49 3.28 -22.45
C ASP A 105 12.14 4.66 -22.21
N VAL A 106 11.47 5.55 -21.49
CA VAL A 106 11.89 6.95 -21.38
C VAL A 106 12.91 7.18 -20.28
N LYS A 107 12.85 6.41 -19.21
CA LYS A 107 13.67 6.59 -18.02
C LYS A 107 13.80 5.26 -17.27
N THR A 108 14.98 4.72 -17.23
CA THR A 108 15.18 3.52 -16.40
C THR A 108 15.28 3.91 -14.93
N LEU A 109 14.43 3.29 -14.10
CA LEU A 109 14.49 3.36 -12.64
C LEU A 109 15.32 2.21 -12.05
N LEU A 110 15.94 1.42 -12.91
CA LEU A 110 16.73 0.25 -12.53
C LEU A 110 18.21 0.55 -12.70
N PRO A 111 19.05 0.42 -11.65
CA PRO A 111 20.50 0.55 -11.79
C PRO A 111 21.08 -0.56 -12.66
N ASP A 112 22.10 -0.24 -13.45
CA ASP A 112 22.84 -1.25 -14.22
C ASP A 112 23.74 -2.11 -13.31
N ASP A 113 24.29 -1.50 -12.27
CA ASP A 113 25.16 -2.15 -11.31
C ASP A 113 24.39 -3.15 -10.43
N ALA A 114 24.88 -4.39 -10.36
CA ALA A 114 24.21 -5.47 -9.64
C ALA A 114 24.16 -5.22 -8.11
N GLN A 115 25.19 -4.59 -7.53
CA GLN A 115 25.21 -4.27 -6.10
C GLN A 115 24.21 -3.18 -5.76
N LYS A 116 24.12 -2.15 -6.60
CA LYS A 116 23.09 -1.10 -6.46
C LYS A 116 21.69 -1.65 -6.64
N ARG A 117 21.51 -2.59 -7.57
CA ARG A 117 20.21 -3.27 -7.75
C ARG A 117 19.80 -4.06 -6.51
N ALA A 118 20.70 -4.82 -5.91
CA ALA A 118 20.44 -5.52 -4.66
C ALA A 118 20.10 -4.55 -3.50
N THR A 119 20.78 -3.41 -3.44
CA THR A 119 20.51 -2.36 -2.45
C THR A 119 19.13 -1.71 -2.71
N MET A 120 18.79 -1.45 -3.96
CA MET A 120 17.46 -0.96 -4.37
C MET A 120 16.36 -1.93 -3.92
N ASP A 121 16.49 -3.22 -4.23
CA ASP A 121 15.50 -4.24 -3.84
C ASP A 121 15.34 -4.31 -2.32
N ARG A 122 16.44 -4.24 -1.57
CA ARG A 122 16.39 -4.16 -0.11
C ARG A 122 15.58 -2.96 0.39
N TRP A 123 15.75 -1.78 -0.20
CA TRP A 123 14.98 -0.58 0.20
C TRP A 123 13.51 -0.68 -0.19
N ILE A 124 13.19 -1.26 -1.36
CA ILE A 124 11.81 -1.56 -1.74
C ILE A 124 11.16 -2.47 -0.69
N ASP A 125 11.84 -3.54 -0.26
CA ASP A 125 11.32 -4.48 0.74
C ASP A 125 11.16 -3.83 2.11
N LEU A 126 12.14 -3.00 2.55
CA LEU A 126 12.07 -2.24 3.80
C LEU A 126 10.93 -1.19 3.81
N SER A 127 10.52 -0.68 2.66
CA SER A 127 9.41 0.26 2.53
C SER A 127 8.06 -0.42 2.32
N SER A 128 8.03 -1.75 2.10
CA SER A 128 6.83 -2.47 1.73
C SER A 128 5.99 -2.90 2.93
N LEU A 129 4.68 -2.98 2.71
CA LEU A 129 3.73 -3.56 3.65
C LEU A 129 3.79 -5.09 3.57
N THR A 130 3.94 -5.75 4.70
CA THR A 130 3.81 -7.20 4.83
C THR A 130 2.51 -7.56 5.54
N ASP A 131 2.24 -8.85 5.67
CA ASP A 131 1.10 -9.35 6.44
C ASP A 131 1.16 -8.90 7.91
N ASN A 132 -0.02 -8.53 8.45
CA ASN A 132 -0.17 -8.05 9.82
C ASN A 132 0.78 -6.89 10.17
N PRO A 133 0.72 -5.75 9.45
CA PRO A 133 1.69 -4.68 9.60
C PRO A 133 1.76 -4.14 11.02
N LEU A 134 0.64 -4.00 11.74
CA LEU A 134 0.63 -3.48 13.11
C LEU A 134 1.34 -4.39 14.13
N GLU A 135 1.42 -5.70 13.84
CA GLU A 135 2.15 -6.66 14.66
C GLU A 135 3.64 -6.70 14.30
N ASN A 136 3.95 -6.43 13.04
CA ASN A 136 5.27 -6.57 12.45
C ASN A 136 5.93 -5.22 12.12
N THR A 137 5.66 -4.18 12.88
CA THR A 137 6.19 -2.82 12.68
C THR A 137 7.73 -2.75 12.67
N HIS A 138 8.39 -3.76 13.24
CA HIS A 138 9.85 -3.86 13.31
C HIS A 138 10.50 -4.38 12.02
N LEU A 139 9.72 -5.01 11.13
CA LEU A 139 10.25 -5.63 9.91
C LEU A 139 10.48 -4.62 8.80
N SER A 140 9.63 -3.62 8.69
CA SER A 140 9.71 -2.62 7.62
C SER A 140 9.13 -1.27 8.04
N ALA A 141 9.58 -0.20 7.38
CA ALA A 141 8.98 1.12 7.51
C ALA A 141 7.53 1.11 7.02
N GLY A 142 7.25 0.38 5.93
CA GLY A 142 5.89 0.21 5.41
C GLY A 142 4.93 -0.37 6.45
N ASN A 143 5.38 -1.28 7.31
CA ASN A 143 4.57 -1.82 8.40
C ASN A 143 4.38 -0.84 9.57
N ALA A 144 5.30 0.11 9.76
CA ALA A 144 5.17 1.12 10.80
C ALA A 144 4.19 2.26 10.41
N VAL A 145 4.03 2.55 9.11
CA VAL A 145 3.15 3.63 8.62
C VAL A 145 1.69 3.48 9.07
N PRO A 146 1.02 2.32 8.96
CA PRO A 146 -0.37 2.20 9.40
C PRO A 146 -0.60 2.64 10.83
N GLY A 147 0.27 2.27 11.77
CA GLY A 147 0.16 2.71 13.17
C GLY A 147 0.37 4.21 13.35
N GLN A 148 1.26 4.83 12.57
CA GLN A 148 1.49 6.28 12.59
C GLN A 148 0.27 7.07 12.08
N THR A 149 -0.44 6.53 11.12
CA THR A 149 -1.61 7.18 10.51
C THR A 149 -2.92 6.95 11.28
N LEU A 150 -2.94 6.03 12.26
CA LEU A 150 -4.13 5.73 13.04
C LEU A 150 -4.82 6.96 13.67
N PRO A 151 -4.13 7.95 14.25
CA PRO A 151 -4.80 9.13 14.81
C PRO A 151 -5.55 9.94 13.76
N LEU A 152 -4.91 10.21 12.60
CA LEU A 152 -5.55 10.90 11.48
C LEU A 152 -6.74 10.08 10.95
N PHE A 153 -6.55 8.80 10.74
CA PHE A 153 -7.59 7.89 10.29
C PHE A 153 -8.79 7.86 11.25
N THR A 154 -8.53 7.88 12.56
CA THR A 154 -9.58 7.95 13.59
C THR A 154 -10.45 9.17 13.42
N THR A 155 -9.87 10.35 13.19
CA THR A 155 -10.65 11.59 13.00
C THR A 155 -11.52 11.56 11.74
N MET A 156 -11.10 10.83 10.70
CA MET A 156 -11.90 10.60 9.51
C MET A 156 -13.05 9.63 9.82
N ILE A 157 -12.77 8.51 10.51
CA ILE A 157 -13.77 7.50 10.86
C ILE A 157 -14.86 8.05 11.79
N GLU A 158 -14.56 8.99 12.67
CA GLU A 158 -15.57 9.67 13.50
C GLU A 158 -16.70 10.28 12.67
N LYS A 159 -16.41 10.75 11.47
CA LYS A 159 -17.37 11.39 10.56
C LYS A 159 -18.16 10.40 9.70
N ILE A 160 -17.72 9.15 9.60
CA ILE A 160 -18.35 8.13 8.76
C ILE A 160 -19.68 7.68 9.37
N PRO A 161 -20.77 7.55 8.59
CA PRO A 161 -22.04 7.04 9.09
C PRO A 161 -21.93 5.61 9.62
N TYR A 162 -22.63 5.29 10.71
CA TYR A 162 -22.60 3.95 11.32
C TYR A 162 -23.00 2.83 10.36
N TYR A 163 -23.89 3.08 9.41
CA TYR A 163 -24.27 2.06 8.43
C TYR A 163 -23.11 1.61 7.53
N ARG A 164 -22.09 2.46 7.29
CA ARG A 164 -20.87 2.08 6.56
C ARG A 164 -20.01 1.10 7.36
N ILE A 165 -19.93 1.31 8.67
CA ILE A 165 -19.22 0.36 9.56
C ILE A 165 -19.99 -0.97 9.61
N ALA A 166 -21.33 -0.92 9.69
CA ALA A 166 -22.18 -2.11 9.60
C ALA A 166 -22.01 -2.85 8.27
N GLU A 167 -21.90 -2.12 7.14
CA GLU A 167 -21.57 -2.70 5.83
C GLU A 167 -20.23 -3.45 5.88
N GLY A 168 -19.23 -2.93 6.58
CA GLY A 168 -17.96 -3.61 6.83
C GLY A 168 -18.12 -4.93 7.57
N PHE A 169 -18.96 -4.97 8.63
CA PHE A 169 -19.25 -6.23 9.31
C PHE A 169 -19.96 -7.26 8.41
N LEU A 170 -20.75 -6.83 7.46
CA LEU A 170 -21.44 -7.73 6.54
C LEU A 170 -20.51 -8.23 5.42
N ARG A 171 -19.72 -7.34 4.82
CA ARG A 171 -19.03 -7.59 3.54
C ARG A 171 -17.53 -7.81 3.65
N HIS A 172 -16.84 -7.23 4.65
CA HIS A 172 -15.40 -7.41 4.80
C HIS A 172 -15.08 -8.81 5.33
N PHE A 173 -14.09 -9.50 4.76
CA PHE A 173 -13.69 -10.84 5.22
C PHE A 173 -13.03 -10.81 6.60
N ASP A 174 -12.19 -9.81 6.90
CA ASP A 174 -11.56 -9.62 8.21
C ASP A 174 -12.42 -8.71 9.09
N LYS A 175 -13.11 -9.31 10.04
CA LYS A 175 -14.03 -8.60 10.97
C LYS A 175 -13.31 -7.73 12.01
N ARG A 176 -12.00 -7.88 12.17
CA ARG A 176 -11.20 -7.04 13.07
C ARG A 176 -11.17 -5.59 12.58
N ARG A 177 -11.18 -5.36 11.25
CA ARG A 177 -11.20 -4.01 10.68
C ARG A 177 -12.45 -3.22 11.04
N PRO A 178 -13.69 -3.67 10.74
CA PRO A 178 -14.89 -2.93 11.14
C PRO A 178 -15.04 -2.84 12.66
N ALA A 179 -14.55 -3.81 13.44
CA ALA A 179 -14.52 -3.71 14.90
C ALA A 179 -13.60 -2.57 15.38
N MET A 180 -12.42 -2.43 14.78
CA MET A 180 -11.51 -1.32 15.03
C MET A 180 -12.16 0.02 14.67
N PHE A 181 -12.84 0.12 13.51
CA PHE A 181 -13.54 1.34 13.10
C PHE A 181 -14.69 1.69 14.06
N CYS A 182 -15.39 0.69 14.58
CA CYS A 182 -16.43 0.89 15.59
C CYS A 182 -15.83 1.49 16.89
N ALA A 183 -14.71 0.97 17.36
CA ALA A 183 -14.00 1.51 18.51
C ALA A 183 -13.50 2.94 18.28
N MET A 184 -12.90 3.22 17.12
CA MET A 184 -12.47 4.56 16.71
C MET A 184 -13.65 5.54 16.70
N LYS A 185 -14.78 5.13 16.11
CA LYS A 185 -15.97 5.98 16.04
C LYS A 185 -16.60 6.26 17.40
N PHE A 186 -16.58 5.30 18.31
CA PHE A 186 -17.18 5.43 19.63
C PHE A 186 -16.31 6.25 20.58
N PHE A 187 -15.00 6.02 20.58
CA PHE A 187 -14.07 6.65 21.50
C PHE A 187 -13.34 7.86 20.92
N GLY A 188 -13.39 8.07 19.60
CA GLY A 188 -12.56 9.07 18.93
C GLY A 188 -11.08 8.86 19.24
N LEU A 189 -10.33 9.94 19.38
CA LEU A 189 -8.90 9.88 19.73
C LEU A 189 -8.63 9.26 21.10
N ASP A 190 -9.61 9.21 22.01
CA ASP A 190 -9.48 8.50 23.29
C ASP A 190 -9.28 6.99 23.13
N VAL A 191 -9.52 6.45 21.93
CA VAL A 191 -9.25 5.02 21.64
C VAL A 191 -7.81 4.63 21.96
N PHE A 192 -6.85 5.54 21.78
CA PHE A 192 -5.43 5.32 22.10
C PHE A 192 -5.11 5.30 23.61
N ASN A 193 -6.02 5.77 24.43
CA ASN A 193 -5.92 5.69 25.89
C ASN A 193 -6.72 4.52 26.45
N LYS A 194 -7.88 4.21 25.86
CA LYS A 194 -8.85 3.24 26.38
C LYS A 194 -8.68 1.82 25.82
N VAL A 195 -8.10 1.68 24.62
CA VAL A 195 -7.90 0.39 23.95
C VAL A 195 -6.41 0.08 23.90
N GLU A 196 -5.95 -0.80 24.78
CA GLU A 196 -4.52 -1.11 24.95
C GLU A 196 -3.85 -1.58 23.65
N LEU A 197 -4.57 -2.34 22.80
CA LEU A 197 -4.09 -2.77 21.48
C LEU A 197 -3.75 -1.56 20.60
N MET A 198 -4.61 -0.54 20.56
CA MET A 198 -4.41 0.67 19.74
C MET A 198 -3.25 1.51 20.25
N LYS A 199 -3.16 1.65 21.57
CA LYS A 199 -2.05 2.35 22.24
C LYS A 199 -0.71 1.69 21.94
N ASN A 200 -0.64 0.36 22.06
CA ASN A 200 0.57 -0.39 21.81
C ASN A 200 0.97 -0.37 20.33
N ALA A 201 0.00 -0.48 19.42
CA ALA A 201 0.24 -0.36 17.98
C ALA A 201 0.86 1.01 17.63
N LEU A 202 0.29 2.11 18.14
CA LEU A 202 0.81 3.46 17.89
C LEU A 202 2.24 3.62 18.44
N ARG A 203 2.48 3.20 19.69
CA ARG A 203 3.81 3.29 20.33
C ARG A 203 4.86 2.45 19.62
N ALA A 204 4.52 1.20 19.24
CA ALA A 204 5.42 0.32 18.51
C ALA A 204 5.75 0.89 17.13
N SER A 205 4.74 1.39 16.41
CA SER A 205 4.91 2.04 15.10
C SER A 205 5.81 3.26 15.19
N SER A 206 5.60 4.13 16.19
CA SER A 206 6.42 5.32 16.38
C SER A 206 7.90 4.97 16.63
N ARG A 207 8.16 4.08 17.58
CA ARG A 207 9.51 3.65 17.92
C ARG A 207 10.22 2.99 16.73
N ASN A 208 9.53 2.12 16.01
CA ASN A 208 10.12 1.42 14.89
C ASN A 208 10.32 2.33 13.67
N MET A 209 9.41 3.29 13.44
CA MET A 209 9.59 4.29 12.39
C MET A 209 10.86 5.12 12.62
N HIS A 210 11.13 5.60 13.83
CA HIS A 210 12.38 6.31 14.13
C HIS A 210 13.61 5.47 13.77
N ARG A 211 13.62 4.19 14.14
CA ARG A 211 14.74 3.29 13.78
C ARG A 211 14.91 3.15 12.26
N HIS A 212 13.82 3.05 11.50
CA HIS A 212 13.89 2.97 10.04
C HIS A 212 14.37 4.29 9.42
N LEU A 213 13.95 5.43 9.99
CA LEU A 213 14.45 6.74 9.56
C LEU A 213 15.93 6.91 9.85
N ASP A 214 16.42 6.45 11.02
CA ASP A 214 17.86 6.46 11.33
C ASP A 214 18.69 5.59 10.35
N GLU A 215 18.11 4.50 9.86
CA GLU A 215 18.73 3.66 8.83
C GLU A 215 18.75 4.37 7.48
N PHE A 216 17.64 5.03 7.12
CA PHE A 216 17.52 5.82 5.90
C PHE A 216 18.52 7.00 5.87
N GLU A 217 18.62 7.76 6.96
CA GLU A 217 19.59 8.85 7.10
C GLU A 217 21.03 8.36 6.95
N ARG A 218 21.36 7.22 7.55
CA ARG A 218 22.70 6.61 7.39
C ARG A 218 22.99 6.20 5.95
N GLN A 219 22.01 5.68 5.23
CA GLN A 219 22.14 5.34 3.80
C GLN A 219 22.40 6.60 2.97
N LEU A 220 21.60 7.65 3.15
CA LEU A 220 21.79 8.92 2.44
C LEU A 220 23.16 9.54 2.73
N ALA A 221 23.62 9.50 3.98
CA ALA A 221 24.92 10.02 4.37
C ALA A 221 26.10 9.21 3.80
N SER A 222 25.90 7.94 3.45
CA SER A 222 26.93 7.08 2.85
C SER A 222 27.11 7.30 1.35
N GLU A 223 26.17 7.97 0.70
CA GLU A 223 26.14 8.19 -0.75
C GLU A 223 26.57 9.61 -1.13
N SER A 224 27.15 9.76 -2.31
CA SER A 224 27.60 11.06 -2.83
C SER A 224 26.58 11.76 -3.72
N GLY A 225 25.29 11.58 -3.46
CA GLY A 225 24.20 12.08 -4.31
C GLY A 225 22.96 12.50 -3.53
N THR A 226 21.91 12.79 -4.27
CA THR A 226 20.61 13.29 -3.73
C THR A 226 19.66 12.14 -3.39
N TRP A 227 19.88 10.97 -3.99
CA TRP A 227 18.94 9.84 -3.93
C TRP A 227 19.52 8.69 -3.07
N ILE A 228 18.69 7.75 -2.71
CA ILE A 228 19.07 6.60 -1.85
C ILE A 228 20.30 5.85 -2.38
N LEU A 229 20.45 5.76 -3.71
CA LEU A 229 21.57 5.08 -4.38
C LEU A 229 22.56 6.05 -5.05
N GLY A 230 22.63 7.28 -4.56
CA GLY A 230 23.58 8.31 -5.01
C GLY A 230 22.96 9.27 -6.02
N LYS A 231 23.44 9.29 -7.26
CA LYS A 231 23.07 10.30 -8.27
C LYS A 231 21.86 9.90 -9.12
N GLN A 232 21.48 8.64 -9.13
CA GLN A 232 20.39 8.12 -9.95
C GLN A 232 19.13 7.96 -9.11
N PHE A 233 18.00 8.53 -9.60
CA PHE A 233 16.67 8.23 -9.09
C PHE A 233 16.27 6.81 -9.51
N THR A 234 15.86 5.99 -8.56
CA THR A 234 15.57 4.56 -8.78
C THR A 234 14.24 4.16 -8.15
N LEU A 235 13.84 2.90 -8.32
CA LEU A 235 12.65 2.37 -7.63
C LEU A 235 12.74 2.44 -6.10
N ALA A 236 13.95 2.57 -5.52
CA ALA A 236 14.11 2.76 -4.09
C ALA A 236 13.61 4.13 -3.61
N ASP A 237 13.55 5.12 -4.51
CA ASP A 237 13.13 6.49 -4.24
C ASP A 237 11.63 6.70 -4.53
N VAL A 238 10.96 5.71 -5.15
CA VAL A 238 9.52 5.67 -5.45
C VAL A 238 8.71 5.24 -4.24
#